data_48bbbe3544403a82fc89793e9c57fdcb
#
_entry.id   48bbbe3544403a82fc89793e9c57fdcb
#
_cell.length_a   1.000
_cell.length_b   1.000
_cell.length_c   1.000
_cell.angle_alpha   90.00
_cell.angle_beta   90.00
_cell.angle_gamma   90.00
#
_symmetry.space_group_name_H-M   'P 1'
#
loop_
_entity.id
_entity.type
_entity.pdbx_description
1 polymer ?
#
loop_
_entity_poly.entity_id
_entity_poly.type
_entity_poly.pdbx_seq_one_letter_code
_entity_poly.pdbx_strand_id
1 'polypeptide(L)'
;MDGARQRSSIRRALSHRNFAIFEAGLLPHYLTGWIQRVGAGWLAWELTESPAWLGVIAAADLAPMLVLAPLAGAWTDRVNPLPLIRLAQATIVVQAVAMSALTYVGWMSIEVLLALTIFVGCIYPFHSSARQSIIPATIAREDFAPAVALDSASFHSTRFIGPAIAALIIPLYDVQGTFIAHVGGSAICLISLLLLRLKPPDRSQARGRNLLAQVADSMAYATRHNGLRPILLLLTFASVCVRPLQDMLPGFAGDVFQGGARELAWMSSSVGVGAMIGAFYIAWRGGLAGLTRITMIGYAGSGLAALAFVATQNIWIGLLGCAGIGFFLNIMSTSTQALMQLATDDAMRGRVMSLYLVIYRGMPAAGALLIGFISSLFGLRIAGALVALISLAFLLTILPKQAAIAASFENPPRRP
;
A
#
# COMPACT_ATOMS: atom_id res chain seq x y z
N MET A 1 -8.86 -10.32 -29.26
CA MET A 1 -7.65 -9.81 -29.95
C MET A 1 -6.76 -8.95 -29.04
N ASP A 2 -7.30 -8.33 -27.96
CA ASP A 2 -6.49 -7.48 -27.05
C ASP A 2 -5.46 -8.25 -26.21
N GLY A 3 -5.78 -9.43 -25.71
CA GLY A 3 -4.87 -10.21 -24.86
C GLY A 3 -3.57 -10.67 -25.55
N ALA A 4 -3.62 -10.92 -26.87
CA ALA A 4 -2.41 -11.28 -27.63
C ALA A 4 -1.52 -10.06 -27.88
N ARG A 5 -2.11 -8.88 -28.14
CA ARG A 5 -1.38 -7.60 -28.26
C ARG A 5 -0.75 -7.17 -26.94
N GLN A 6 -1.44 -7.38 -25.83
CA GLN A 6 -0.95 -7.03 -24.49
C GLN A 6 0.19 -7.98 -24.06
N ARG A 7 0.10 -9.29 -24.35
CA ARG A 7 1.20 -10.23 -24.12
C ARG A 7 2.44 -9.89 -24.95
N SER A 8 2.25 -9.44 -26.21
CA SER A 8 3.38 -9.00 -27.05
C SER A 8 4.06 -7.74 -26.52
N SER A 9 3.30 -6.81 -25.90
CA SER A 9 3.84 -5.56 -25.37
C SER A 9 4.63 -5.76 -24.06
N ILE A 10 4.16 -6.63 -23.15
CA ILE A 10 4.91 -7.00 -21.94
C ILE A 10 6.19 -7.75 -22.31
N ARG A 11 6.14 -8.65 -23.28
CA ARG A 11 7.32 -9.39 -23.76
C ARG A 11 8.36 -8.44 -24.37
N ARG A 12 7.94 -7.40 -25.09
CA ARG A 12 8.83 -6.34 -25.58
C ARG A 12 9.45 -5.54 -24.44
N ALA A 13 8.67 -5.15 -23.43
CA ALA A 13 9.20 -4.46 -22.26
C ALA A 13 10.31 -5.28 -21.59
N LEU A 14 10.10 -6.58 -21.38
CA LEU A 14 11.09 -7.50 -20.80
C LEU A 14 12.26 -7.81 -21.73
N SER A 15 12.20 -7.51 -23.03
CA SER A 15 13.33 -7.66 -23.95
C SER A 15 14.39 -6.56 -23.75
N HIS A 16 14.05 -5.45 -23.11
CA HIS A 16 15.01 -4.42 -22.72
C HIS A 16 15.83 -4.90 -21.50
N ARG A 17 17.09 -5.23 -21.73
CA ARG A 17 17.98 -5.84 -20.72
C ARG A 17 17.98 -5.09 -19.38
N ASN A 18 18.10 -3.75 -19.40
CA ASN A 18 18.14 -2.97 -18.17
C ASN A 18 16.81 -3.03 -17.41
N PHE A 19 15.67 -2.99 -18.11
CA PHE A 19 14.36 -3.11 -17.50
C PHE A 19 14.13 -4.51 -16.91
N ALA A 20 14.52 -5.57 -17.65
CA ALA A 20 14.39 -6.95 -17.16
C ALA A 20 15.22 -7.20 -15.88
N ILE A 21 16.47 -6.70 -15.85
CA ILE A 21 17.33 -6.80 -14.65
C ILE A 21 16.73 -6.02 -13.49
N PHE A 22 16.21 -4.82 -13.76
CA PHE A 22 15.58 -3.95 -12.74
C PHE A 22 14.36 -4.61 -12.12
N GLU A 23 13.44 -5.10 -12.94
CA GLU A 23 12.20 -5.74 -12.50
C GLU A 23 12.46 -7.08 -11.78
N ALA A 24 13.41 -7.88 -12.29
CA ALA A 24 13.84 -9.12 -11.65
C ALA A 24 14.42 -8.93 -10.24
N GLY A 25 15.03 -7.77 -9.97
CA GLY A 25 15.48 -7.40 -8.63
C GLY A 25 14.37 -6.84 -7.75
N LEU A 26 13.48 -6.04 -8.32
CA LEU A 26 12.40 -5.40 -7.55
C LEU A 26 11.34 -6.39 -7.07
N LEU A 27 10.99 -7.38 -7.86
CA LEU A 27 9.94 -8.35 -7.51
C LEU A 27 10.25 -9.12 -6.21
N PRO A 28 11.44 -9.74 -6.02
CA PRO A 28 11.80 -10.33 -4.73
C PRO A 28 11.83 -9.33 -3.57
N HIS A 29 12.33 -8.11 -3.81
CA HIS A 29 12.35 -7.06 -2.79
C HIS A 29 10.94 -6.69 -2.30
N TYR A 30 10.00 -6.47 -3.22
CA TYR A 30 8.61 -6.18 -2.86
C TYR A 30 7.97 -7.34 -2.10
N LEU A 31 8.15 -8.56 -2.60
CA LEU A 31 7.58 -9.76 -1.99
C LEU A 31 8.06 -9.93 -0.55
N THR A 32 9.37 -9.90 -0.37
CA THR A 32 9.98 -10.11 0.94
C THR A 32 9.80 -8.93 1.89
N GLY A 33 9.63 -7.71 1.37
CA GLY A 33 9.24 -6.55 2.16
C GLY A 33 7.85 -6.72 2.81
N TRP A 34 6.88 -7.27 2.07
CA TRP A 34 5.57 -7.61 2.66
C TRP A 34 5.67 -8.78 3.65
N ILE A 35 6.55 -9.75 3.41
CA ILE A 35 6.83 -10.85 4.34
C ILE A 35 7.40 -10.29 5.66
N GLN A 36 8.42 -9.42 5.58
CA GLN A 36 9.02 -8.77 6.76
C GLN A 36 8.00 -7.94 7.53
N ARG A 37 7.10 -7.23 6.85
CA ARG A 37 6.06 -6.42 7.49
C ARG A 37 5.14 -7.26 8.39
N VAL A 38 4.71 -8.44 7.91
CA VAL A 38 3.92 -9.38 8.72
C VAL A 38 4.72 -9.89 9.91
N GLY A 39 5.99 -10.29 9.68
CA GLY A 39 6.89 -10.72 10.75
C GLY A 39 7.13 -9.65 11.80
N ALA A 40 7.35 -8.39 11.40
CA ALA A 40 7.53 -7.27 12.32
C ALA A 40 6.27 -6.99 13.17
N GLY A 41 5.08 -7.06 12.55
CA GLY A 41 3.82 -6.94 13.28
C GLY A 41 3.61 -8.07 14.27
N TRP A 42 3.93 -9.32 13.89
CA TRP A 42 3.83 -10.47 14.79
C TRP A 42 4.83 -10.37 15.93
N LEU A 43 6.08 -10.01 15.66
CA LEU A 43 7.12 -9.81 16.68
C LEU A 43 6.74 -8.70 17.66
N ALA A 44 6.15 -7.60 17.18
CA ALA A 44 5.66 -6.54 18.05
C ALA A 44 4.57 -7.05 19.01
N TRP A 45 3.72 -7.95 18.54
CA TRP A 45 2.72 -8.61 19.37
C TRP A 45 3.37 -9.56 20.38
N GLU A 46 4.27 -10.44 19.96
CA GLU A 46 4.97 -11.37 20.86
C GLU A 46 5.75 -10.66 21.97
N LEU A 47 6.36 -9.52 21.66
CA LEU A 47 7.15 -8.75 22.63
C LEU A 47 6.29 -7.97 23.64
N THR A 48 5.03 -7.63 23.30
CA THR A 48 4.28 -6.65 24.10
C THR A 48 2.87 -7.05 24.46
N GLU A 49 2.27 -7.98 23.74
CA GLU A 49 0.84 -8.34 23.79
C GLU A 49 -0.07 -7.08 23.77
N SER A 50 0.40 -5.99 23.17
CA SER A 50 -0.25 -4.68 23.21
C SER A 50 -0.72 -4.21 21.83
N PRO A 51 -2.04 -3.99 21.64
CA PRO A 51 -2.56 -3.39 20.43
C PRO A 51 -2.03 -1.97 20.16
N ALA A 52 -1.69 -1.22 21.22
CA ALA A 52 -1.10 0.11 21.09
C ALA A 52 0.24 0.05 20.36
N TRP A 53 1.08 -0.93 20.70
CA TRP A 53 2.37 -1.11 20.03
C TRP A 53 2.23 -1.56 18.58
N LEU A 54 1.23 -2.37 18.23
CA LEU A 54 0.90 -2.66 16.83
C LEU A 54 0.59 -1.39 16.05
N GLY A 55 -0.21 -0.49 16.66
CA GLY A 55 -0.50 0.82 16.08
C GLY A 55 0.73 1.70 15.89
N VAL A 56 1.61 1.72 16.90
CA VAL A 56 2.87 2.50 16.87
C VAL A 56 3.81 1.97 15.77
N ILE A 57 4.03 0.66 15.70
CA ILE A 57 4.89 0.05 14.67
C ILE A 57 4.33 0.28 13.26
N ALA A 58 3.02 0.10 13.05
CA ALA A 58 2.39 0.38 11.76
C ALA A 58 2.51 1.86 11.36
N ALA A 59 2.36 2.77 12.33
CA ALA A 59 2.53 4.20 12.07
C ALA A 59 4.00 4.55 11.80
N ALA A 60 4.94 3.94 12.50
CA ALA A 60 6.37 4.14 12.31
C ALA A 60 6.85 3.75 10.90
N ASP A 61 6.24 2.71 10.32
CA ASP A 61 6.51 2.28 8.94
C ASP A 61 5.93 3.26 7.89
N LEU A 62 4.76 3.85 8.16
CA LEU A 62 4.01 4.63 7.17
C LEU A 62 4.16 6.15 7.33
N ALA A 63 4.27 6.67 8.56
CA ALA A 63 4.28 8.11 8.82
C ALA A 63 5.48 8.85 8.19
N PRO A 64 6.71 8.29 8.17
CA PRO A 64 7.83 8.96 7.51
C PRO A 64 7.57 9.22 6.02
N MET A 65 6.83 8.35 5.34
CA MET A 65 6.45 8.55 3.94
C MET A 65 5.63 9.82 3.72
N LEU A 66 4.73 10.17 4.65
CA LEU A 66 3.92 11.39 4.55
C LEU A 66 4.76 12.65 4.59
N VAL A 67 5.77 12.67 5.48
CA VAL A 67 6.59 13.86 5.72
C VAL A 67 7.73 13.95 4.71
N LEU A 68 8.38 12.82 4.40
CA LEU A 68 9.60 12.81 3.61
C LEU A 68 9.38 12.62 2.10
N ALA A 69 8.21 12.14 1.63
CA ALA A 69 7.99 11.93 0.20
C ALA A 69 8.16 13.21 -0.65
N PRO A 70 7.67 14.39 -0.23
CA PRO A 70 7.91 15.63 -0.96
C PRO A 70 9.40 16.01 -1.01
N LEU A 71 10.13 15.81 0.10
CA LEU A 71 11.55 16.07 0.18
C LEU A 71 12.36 15.10 -0.70
N ALA A 72 12.01 13.82 -0.66
CA ALA A 72 12.64 12.78 -1.46
C ALA A 72 12.44 13.04 -2.96
N GLY A 73 11.24 13.48 -3.39
CA GLY A 73 10.97 13.90 -4.76
C GLY A 73 11.87 15.04 -5.18
N ALA A 74 11.88 16.14 -4.42
CA ALA A 74 12.72 17.32 -4.70
C ALA A 74 14.23 17.01 -4.70
N TRP A 75 14.65 16.08 -3.86
CA TRP A 75 16.05 15.64 -3.83
C TRP A 75 16.38 14.79 -5.06
N THR A 76 15.53 13.83 -5.43
CA THR A 76 15.71 12.97 -6.60
C THR A 76 15.79 13.77 -7.90
N ASP A 77 15.04 14.86 -8.02
CA ASP A 77 15.11 15.75 -9.18
C ASP A 77 16.48 16.45 -9.33
N ARG A 78 17.24 16.58 -8.24
CA ARG A 78 18.53 17.28 -8.19
C ARG A 78 19.73 16.36 -8.28
N VAL A 79 19.59 15.08 -7.91
CA VAL A 79 20.70 14.12 -7.88
C VAL A 79 20.50 13.01 -8.91
N ASN A 80 21.58 12.30 -9.25
CA ASN A 80 21.45 11.12 -10.11
C ASN A 80 20.64 10.04 -9.39
N PRO A 81 19.49 9.58 -9.95
CA PRO A 81 18.64 8.63 -9.27
C PRO A 81 19.28 7.25 -9.10
N LEU A 82 20.23 6.84 -9.96
CA LEU A 82 20.85 5.51 -9.87
C LEU A 82 21.76 5.35 -8.64
N PRO A 83 22.71 6.23 -8.32
CA PRO A 83 23.43 6.20 -7.05
C PRO A 83 22.50 6.33 -5.83
N LEU A 84 21.48 7.17 -5.92
CA LEU A 84 20.54 7.38 -4.83
C LEU A 84 19.77 6.07 -4.48
N ILE A 85 19.21 5.38 -5.49
CA ILE A 85 18.49 4.13 -5.23
C ILE A 85 19.44 3.02 -4.75
N ARG A 86 20.69 2.98 -5.24
CA ARG A 86 21.71 2.02 -4.77
C ARG A 86 22.03 2.24 -3.29
N LEU A 87 22.23 3.49 -2.90
CA LEU A 87 22.47 3.84 -1.49
C LEU A 87 21.27 3.48 -0.62
N ALA A 88 20.06 3.88 -1.03
CA ALA A 88 18.83 3.57 -0.31
C ALA A 88 18.63 2.04 -0.19
N GLN A 89 18.86 1.28 -1.26
CA GLN A 89 18.74 -0.17 -1.23
C GLN A 89 19.81 -0.84 -0.35
N ALA A 90 21.06 -0.36 -0.39
CA ALA A 90 22.12 -0.84 0.51
C ALA A 90 21.74 -0.59 1.99
N THR A 91 21.18 0.57 2.29
CA THR A 91 20.70 0.91 3.64
C THR A 91 19.55 -0.01 4.07
N ILE A 92 18.62 -0.36 3.16
CA ILE A 92 17.55 -1.34 3.43
C ILE A 92 18.14 -2.73 3.71
N VAL A 93 19.16 -3.15 2.96
CA VAL A 93 19.86 -4.44 3.23
C VAL A 93 20.49 -4.43 4.61
N VAL A 94 21.18 -3.35 4.99
CA VAL A 94 21.80 -3.21 6.34
C VAL A 94 20.73 -3.30 7.43
N GLN A 95 19.60 -2.63 7.27
CA GLN A 95 18.48 -2.71 8.21
C GLN A 95 17.90 -4.13 8.30
N ALA A 96 17.70 -4.81 7.16
CA ALA A 96 17.19 -6.17 7.13
C ALA A 96 18.15 -7.16 7.83
N VAL A 97 19.47 -7.00 7.62
CA VAL A 97 20.50 -7.78 8.31
C VAL A 97 20.49 -7.48 9.81
N ALA A 98 20.39 -6.20 10.20
CA ALA A 98 20.32 -5.82 11.60
C ALA A 98 19.08 -6.43 12.29
N MET A 99 17.93 -6.36 11.63
CA MET A 99 16.69 -6.97 12.13
C MET A 99 16.83 -8.47 12.33
N SER A 100 17.36 -9.17 11.30
CA SER A 100 17.59 -10.61 11.37
C SER A 100 18.61 -10.98 12.46
N ALA A 101 19.75 -10.27 12.53
CA ALA A 101 20.81 -10.56 13.49
C ALA A 101 20.38 -10.32 14.95
N LEU A 102 19.73 -9.19 15.22
CA LEU A 102 19.27 -8.85 16.56
C LEU A 102 18.17 -9.79 17.07
N THR A 103 17.29 -10.23 16.17
CA THR A 103 16.29 -11.26 16.49
C THR A 103 16.95 -12.60 16.79
N TYR A 104 17.95 -13.00 15.97
CA TYR A 104 18.66 -14.26 16.15
C TYR A 104 19.42 -14.34 17.47
N VAL A 105 20.08 -13.27 17.90
CA VAL A 105 20.82 -13.23 19.17
C VAL A 105 19.94 -12.94 20.38
N GLY A 106 18.63 -12.75 20.20
CA GLY A 106 17.69 -12.47 21.29
C GLY A 106 17.79 -11.05 21.89
N TRP A 107 18.39 -10.11 21.17
CA TRP A 107 18.55 -8.71 21.62
C TRP A 107 17.47 -7.78 21.05
N MET A 108 16.48 -8.35 20.38
CA MET A 108 15.39 -7.56 19.83
C MET A 108 14.41 -7.16 20.93
N SER A 109 14.32 -5.86 21.20
CA SER A 109 13.28 -5.26 22.05
C SER A 109 12.30 -4.47 21.20
N ILE A 110 11.18 -4.07 21.78
CA ILE A 110 10.17 -3.28 21.05
C ILE A 110 10.71 -1.90 20.63
N GLU A 111 11.59 -1.30 21.43
CA GLU A 111 12.23 -0.02 21.13
C GLU A 111 13.20 -0.17 19.95
N VAL A 112 13.96 -1.27 19.90
CA VAL A 112 14.87 -1.59 18.80
C VAL A 112 14.08 -1.84 17.52
N LEU A 113 13.00 -2.61 17.61
CA LEU A 113 12.09 -2.85 16.48
C LEU A 113 11.51 -1.53 15.96
N LEU A 114 11.06 -0.65 16.87
CA LEU A 114 10.55 0.68 16.52
C LEU A 114 11.62 1.53 15.82
N ALA A 115 12.82 1.59 16.38
CA ALA A 115 13.93 2.36 15.80
C ALA A 115 14.29 1.89 14.38
N LEU A 116 14.41 0.56 14.17
CA LEU A 116 14.69 -0.03 12.86
C LEU A 116 13.53 0.19 11.86
N THR A 117 12.29 0.20 12.34
CA THR A 117 11.11 0.47 11.50
C THR A 117 11.05 1.94 11.08
N ILE A 118 11.27 2.89 12.00
CA ILE A 118 11.39 4.32 11.67
C ILE A 118 12.52 4.55 10.68
N PHE A 119 13.68 3.95 10.96
CA PHE A 119 14.87 4.11 10.13
C PHE A 119 14.59 3.72 8.68
N VAL A 120 14.04 2.53 8.44
CA VAL A 120 13.72 2.10 7.07
C VAL A 120 12.55 2.89 6.49
N GLY A 121 11.56 3.27 7.30
CA GLY A 121 10.46 4.14 6.90
C GLY A 121 10.94 5.49 6.35
N CYS A 122 12.03 6.04 6.90
CA CYS A 122 12.67 7.26 6.39
C CYS A 122 13.42 7.05 5.07
N ILE A 123 13.87 5.84 4.77
CA ILE A 123 14.61 5.53 3.52
C ILE A 123 13.67 5.24 2.35
N TYR A 124 12.53 4.61 2.59
CA TYR A 124 11.58 4.21 1.54
C TYR A 124 11.11 5.36 0.63
N PRO A 125 10.85 6.60 1.09
CA PRO A 125 10.50 7.72 0.22
C PRO A 125 11.55 7.98 -0.86
N PHE A 126 12.84 7.97 -0.48
CA PHE A 126 13.96 8.19 -1.41
C PHE A 126 14.12 7.03 -2.39
N HIS A 127 14.02 5.80 -1.90
CA HIS A 127 14.03 4.60 -2.75
C HIS A 127 12.88 4.64 -3.76
N SER A 128 11.66 4.95 -3.32
CA SER A 128 10.47 5.01 -4.18
C SER A 128 10.55 6.11 -5.23
N SER A 129 11.02 7.31 -4.85
CA SER A 129 11.18 8.43 -5.76
C SER A 129 12.26 8.15 -6.82
N ALA A 130 13.43 7.66 -6.40
CA ALA A 130 14.51 7.30 -7.32
C ALA A 130 14.10 6.16 -8.27
N ARG A 131 13.36 5.15 -7.78
CA ARG A 131 12.80 4.05 -8.59
C ARG A 131 11.94 4.58 -9.72
N GLN A 132 10.99 5.46 -9.43
CA GLN A 132 10.09 6.03 -10.43
C GLN A 132 10.86 6.83 -11.50
N SER A 133 11.94 7.50 -11.11
CA SER A 133 12.80 8.27 -12.01
C SER A 133 13.70 7.39 -12.88
N ILE A 134 13.96 6.14 -12.47
CA ILE A 134 14.81 5.19 -13.22
C ILE A 134 14.01 4.46 -14.31
N ILE A 135 12.74 4.15 -14.11
CA ILE A 135 11.94 3.37 -15.08
C ILE A 135 12.05 3.93 -16.51
N PRO A 136 11.87 5.25 -16.77
CA PRO A 136 12.00 5.80 -18.12
C PRO A 136 13.39 5.64 -18.74
N ALA A 137 14.46 5.55 -17.91
CA ALA A 137 15.82 5.37 -18.37
C ALA A 137 16.20 3.92 -18.68
N THR A 138 15.35 2.96 -18.29
CA THR A 138 15.59 1.52 -18.52
C THR A 138 14.97 0.99 -19.81
N ILE A 139 14.07 1.77 -20.44
CA ILE A 139 13.21 1.30 -21.53
C ILE A 139 13.04 2.35 -22.62
N ALA A 140 12.70 1.92 -23.84
CA ALA A 140 12.34 2.79 -24.92
C ALA A 140 10.98 3.49 -24.65
N ARG A 141 10.80 4.72 -25.16
CA ARG A 141 9.60 5.55 -24.92
C ARG A 141 8.30 4.84 -25.34
N GLU A 142 8.35 4.05 -26.40
CA GLU A 142 7.22 3.30 -26.97
C GLU A 142 6.70 2.20 -26.03
N ASP A 143 7.61 1.60 -25.23
CA ASP A 143 7.30 0.49 -24.32
C ASP A 143 7.15 0.96 -22.85
N PHE A 144 7.15 2.28 -22.59
CA PHE A 144 7.06 2.86 -21.25
C PHE A 144 5.75 2.49 -20.53
N ALA A 145 4.60 2.61 -21.20
CA ALA A 145 3.31 2.29 -20.60
C ALA A 145 3.18 0.81 -20.19
N PRO A 146 3.57 -0.18 -21.03
CA PRO A 146 3.66 -1.59 -20.61
C PRO A 146 4.61 -1.85 -19.45
N ALA A 147 5.76 -1.15 -19.39
CA ALA A 147 6.71 -1.30 -18.29
C ALA A 147 6.14 -0.82 -16.95
N VAL A 148 5.53 0.36 -16.93
CA VAL A 148 4.86 0.90 -15.73
C VAL A 148 3.71 0.00 -15.30
N ALA A 149 2.96 -0.57 -16.25
CA ALA A 149 1.88 -1.50 -15.94
C ALA A 149 2.43 -2.79 -15.30
N LEU A 150 3.55 -3.33 -15.79
CA LEU A 150 4.19 -4.52 -15.23
C LEU A 150 4.72 -4.25 -13.81
N ASP A 151 5.50 -3.17 -13.60
CA ASP A 151 6.00 -2.78 -12.28
C ASP A 151 4.86 -2.59 -11.26
N SER A 152 3.78 -1.94 -11.68
CA SER A 152 2.59 -1.78 -10.84
C SER A 152 1.92 -3.10 -10.50
N ALA A 153 1.79 -4.00 -11.48
CA ALA A 153 1.22 -5.32 -11.29
C ALA A 153 2.09 -6.16 -10.34
N SER A 154 3.42 -6.14 -10.50
CA SER A 154 4.39 -6.79 -9.60
C SER A 154 4.22 -6.28 -8.17
N PHE A 155 4.22 -4.97 -7.97
CA PHE A 155 4.06 -4.36 -6.66
C PHE A 155 2.73 -4.75 -5.99
N HIS A 156 1.62 -4.69 -6.74
CA HIS A 156 0.31 -5.02 -6.18
C HIS A 156 0.15 -6.51 -5.91
N SER A 157 0.67 -7.39 -6.79
CA SER A 157 0.60 -8.84 -6.60
C SER A 157 1.38 -9.28 -5.34
N THR A 158 2.58 -8.73 -5.13
CA THR A 158 3.41 -9.09 -3.98
C THR A 158 2.78 -8.66 -2.65
N ARG A 159 1.95 -7.61 -2.64
CA ARG A 159 1.21 -7.18 -1.46
C ARG A 159 0.23 -8.24 -0.94
N PHE A 160 -0.30 -9.10 -1.82
CA PHE A 160 -1.22 -10.17 -1.44
C PHE A 160 -0.49 -11.49 -1.22
N ILE A 161 0.51 -11.78 -2.07
CA ILE A 161 1.30 -13.02 -2.00
C ILE A 161 2.24 -13.00 -0.79
N GLY A 162 2.83 -11.84 -0.47
CA GLY A 162 3.78 -11.72 0.64
C GLY A 162 3.23 -12.17 1.99
N PRO A 163 2.11 -11.64 2.49
CA PRO A 163 1.48 -12.10 3.71
C PRO A 163 1.14 -13.60 3.70
N ALA A 164 0.68 -14.13 2.55
CA ALA A 164 0.39 -15.56 2.42
C ALA A 164 1.66 -16.43 2.57
N ILE A 165 2.80 -15.97 2.06
CA ILE A 165 4.09 -16.66 2.22
C ILE A 165 4.61 -16.49 3.66
N ALA A 166 4.49 -15.29 4.26
CA ALA A 166 4.83 -15.09 5.67
C ALA A 166 4.10 -16.07 6.57
N ALA A 167 2.84 -16.32 6.23
CA ALA A 167 1.96 -17.30 6.81
C ALA A 167 2.51 -18.74 6.87
N LEU A 168 3.25 -19.12 5.86
CA LEU A 168 3.90 -20.44 5.78
C LEU A 168 5.27 -20.43 6.45
N ILE A 169 5.97 -19.29 6.43
CA ILE A 169 7.31 -19.16 6.99
C ILE A 169 7.28 -19.13 8.51
N ILE A 170 6.40 -18.32 9.13
CA ILE A 170 6.41 -18.09 10.57
C ILE A 170 6.19 -19.38 11.38
N PRO A 171 5.23 -20.27 11.05
CA PRO A 171 5.07 -21.51 11.80
C PRO A 171 6.23 -22.51 11.67
N LEU A 172 7.07 -22.39 10.63
CA LEU A 172 8.16 -23.32 10.34
C LEU A 172 9.54 -22.81 10.82
N TYR A 173 9.75 -21.49 10.74
CA TYR A 173 11.05 -20.85 10.93
C TYR A 173 10.97 -19.65 11.87
N ASP A 174 9.82 -19.48 12.56
CA ASP A 174 9.56 -18.33 13.40
C ASP A 174 9.62 -16.98 12.64
N VAL A 175 9.46 -15.86 13.33
CA VAL A 175 9.61 -14.51 12.74
C VAL A 175 10.97 -14.32 12.07
N GLN A 176 11.99 -15.02 12.58
CA GLN A 176 13.35 -15.02 12.05
C GLN A 176 13.38 -15.37 10.56
N GLY A 177 12.58 -16.37 10.12
CA GLY A 177 12.48 -16.74 8.71
C GLY A 177 12.01 -15.60 7.80
N THR A 178 11.13 -14.73 8.30
CA THR A 178 10.63 -13.59 7.52
C THR A 178 11.71 -12.54 7.30
N PHE A 179 12.57 -12.31 8.31
CA PHE A 179 13.68 -11.36 8.22
C PHE A 179 14.80 -11.87 7.33
N ILE A 180 15.16 -13.16 7.43
CA ILE A 180 16.12 -13.79 6.52
C ILE A 180 15.63 -13.70 5.06
N ALA A 181 14.35 -13.98 4.82
CA ALA A 181 13.77 -13.86 3.47
C ALA A 181 13.95 -12.44 2.92
N HIS A 182 13.74 -11.41 3.76
CA HIS A 182 13.91 -10.02 3.31
C HIS A 182 15.38 -9.63 3.10
N VAL A 183 16.31 -10.17 3.87
CA VAL A 183 17.75 -10.03 3.58
C VAL A 183 18.04 -10.53 2.18
N GLY A 184 17.57 -11.75 1.85
CA GLY A 184 17.76 -12.34 0.52
C GLY A 184 17.14 -11.51 -0.60
N GLY A 185 15.85 -11.16 -0.48
CA GLY A 185 15.15 -10.39 -1.52
C GLY A 185 15.71 -8.98 -1.72
N SER A 186 16.09 -8.30 -0.63
CA SER A 186 16.69 -6.97 -0.71
C SER A 186 18.13 -7.01 -1.25
N ALA A 187 18.90 -8.05 -0.96
CA ALA A 187 20.24 -8.26 -1.52
C ALA A 187 20.18 -8.54 -3.03
N ILE A 188 19.24 -9.37 -3.49
CA ILE A 188 19.00 -9.61 -4.93
C ILE A 188 18.69 -8.28 -5.64
N CYS A 189 17.85 -7.44 -5.05
CA CYS A 189 17.56 -6.11 -5.58
C CYS A 189 18.81 -5.24 -5.66
N LEU A 190 19.63 -5.19 -4.60
CA LEU A 190 20.88 -4.43 -4.61
C LEU A 190 21.81 -4.90 -5.72
N ILE A 191 22.00 -6.20 -5.87
CA ILE A 191 22.82 -6.80 -6.94
C ILE A 191 22.26 -6.38 -8.31
N SER A 192 20.97 -6.48 -8.54
CA SER A 192 20.35 -6.07 -9.79
C SER A 192 20.59 -4.59 -10.10
N LEU A 193 20.45 -3.70 -9.10
CA LEU A 193 20.74 -2.28 -9.24
C LEU A 193 22.21 -1.98 -9.54
N LEU A 194 23.15 -2.77 -9.00
CA LEU A 194 24.58 -2.64 -9.29
C LEU A 194 24.91 -3.03 -10.73
N LEU A 195 24.18 -4.00 -11.30
CA LEU A 195 24.35 -4.47 -12.69
C LEU A 195 23.78 -3.48 -13.73
N LEU A 196 22.93 -2.54 -13.33
CA LEU A 196 22.35 -1.55 -14.23
C LEU A 196 23.42 -0.58 -14.78
N ARG A 197 23.38 -0.36 -16.09
CA ARG A 197 24.22 0.63 -16.78
C ARG A 197 23.31 1.65 -17.47
N LEU A 198 23.04 2.76 -16.79
CA LEU A 198 22.17 3.82 -17.29
C LEU A 198 22.98 5.07 -17.58
N LYS A 199 22.61 5.77 -18.65
CA LYS A 199 23.14 7.12 -18.90
C LYS A 199 22.52 8.09 -17.90
N PRO A 200 23.27 9.08 -17.36
CA PRO A 200 22.69 10.11 -16.52
C PRO A 200 21.55 10.81 -17.26
N PRO A 201 20.44 11.11 -16.59
CA PRO A 201 19.31 11.82 -17.21
C PRO A 201 19.73 13.25 -17.60
N ASP A 202 19.19 13.72 -18.72
CA ASP A 202 19.33 15.13 -19.12
C ASP A 202 18.47 16.01 -18.19
N ARG A 203 19.11 16.90 -17.44
CA ARG A 203 18.51 17.70 -16.37
C ARG A 203 18.07 19.09 -16.80
N SER A 204 18.11 19.42 -18.08
CA SER A 204 17.83 20.76 -18.57
C SER A 204 16.46 21.33 -18.24
N GLN A 205 15.53 20.48 -17.74
CA GLN A 205 14.13 20.86 -17.46
C GLN A 205 13.68 20.73 -15.99
N ALA A 206 14.57 20.42 -15.04
CA ALA A 206 14.21 20.32 -13.62
C ALA A 206 13.96 21.73 -13.03
N ARG A 207 12.80 22.32 -13.28
CA ARG A 207 12.35 23.55 -12.62
C ARG A 207 11.81 23.20 -11.24
N GLY A 208 12.51 23.68 -10.20
CA GLY A 208 12.08 23.57 -8.81
C GLY A 208 10.72 24.25 -8.59
N ARG A 209 9.67 23.45 -8.59
CA ARG A 209 8.33 23.89 -8.18
C ARG A 209 8.17 23.74 -6.67
N ASN A 210 7.60 24.73 -6.02
CA ASN A 210 7.30 24.68 -4.59
C ASN A 210 6.24 23.59 -4.32
N LEU A 211 6.67 22.45 -3.77
CA LEU A 211 5.84 21.25 -3.55
C LEU A 211 4.69 21.51 -2.58
N LEU A 212 4.91 22.32 -1.53
CA LEU A 212 3.87 22.68 -0.58
C LEU A 212 2.76 23.49 -1.26
N ALA A 213 3.11 24.42 -2.14
CA ALA A 213 2.12 25.16 -2.93
C ALA A 213 1.35 24.21 -3.87
N GLN A 214 1.99 23.22 -4.48
CA GLN A 214 1.31 22.24 -5.33
C GLN A 214 0.32 21.37 -4.53
N VAL A 215 0.66 20.96 -3.31
CA VAL A 215 -0.26 20.22 -2.42
C VAL A 215 -1.45 21.10 -2.03
N ALA A 216 -1.19 22.35 -1.65
CA ALA A 216 -2.26 23.31 -1.32
C ALA A 216 -3.20 23.57 -2.51
N ASP A 217 -2.66 23.78 -3.71
CA ASP A 217 -3.44 23.95 -4.94
C ASP A 217 -4.28 22.70 -5.25
N SER A 218 -3.70 21.50 -5.06
CA SER A 218 -4.40 20.23 -5.27
C SER A 218 -5.54 20.04 -4.30
N MET A 219 -5.34 20.41 -3.04
CA MET A 219 -6.35 20.37 -2.00
C MET A 219 -7.48 21.37 -2.33
N ALA A 220 -7.13 22.61 -2.72
CA ALA A 220 -8.11 23.64 -3.10
C ALA A 220 -8.93 23.21 -4.33
N TYR A 221 -8.30 22.61 -5.33
CA TYR A 221 -8.99 22.07 -6.50
C TYR A 221 -9.95 20.92 -6.10
N ALA A 222 -9.46 19.96 -5.33
CA ALA A 222 -10.23 18.79 -4.93
C ALA A 222 -11.42 19.15 -4.04
N THR A 223 -11.28 20.14 -3.14
CA THR A 223 -12.37 20.60 -2.25
C THR A 223 -13.45 21.37 -2.99
N ARG A 224 -13.11 22.05 -4.09
CA ARG A 224 -14.06 22.81 -4.94
C ARG A 224 -14.81 21.93 -5.94
N HIS A 225 -14.28 20.75 -6.25
CA HIS A 225 -14.88 19.84 -7.24
C HIS A 225 -15.96 18.96 -6.57
N ASN A 226 -17.23 19.09 -7.01
CA ASN A 226 -18.39 18.44 -6.40
C ASN A 226 -18.31 16.90 -6.35
N GLY A 227 -17.60 16.26 -7.27
CA GLY A 227 -17.41 14.81 -7.30
C GLY A 227 -16.16 14.36 -6.51
N LEU A 228 -15.03 15.06 -6.64
CA LEU A 228 -13.77 14.66 -6.02
C LEU A 228 -13.81 14.72 -4.49
N ARG A 229 -14.37 15.79 -3.93
CA ARG A 229 -14.46 15.99 -2.46
C ARG A 229 -15.11 14.80 -1.74
N PRO A 230 -16.33 14.34 -2.09
CA PRO A 230 -16.96 13.23 -1.37
C PRO A 230 -16.19 11.91 -1.55
N ILE A 231 -15.61 11.64 -2.72
CA ILE A 231 -14.82 10.43 -2.97
C ILE A 231 -13.51 10.44 -2.17
N LEU A 232 -12.81 11.57 -2.10
CA LEU A 232 -11.62 11.72 -1.25
C LEU A 232 -11.93 11.55 0.23
N LEU A 233 -13.07 12.06 0.69
CA LEU A 233 -13.52 11.85 2.08
C LEU A 233 -13.81 10.36 2.34
N LEU A 234 -14.51 9.66 1.44
CA LEU A 234 -14.71 8.21 1.56
C LEU A 234 -13.37 7.47 1.62
N LEU A 235 -12.43 7.82 0.75
CA LEU A 235 -11.09 7.23 0.75
C LEU A 235 -10.37 7.49 2.08
N THR A 236 -10.48 8.70 2.63
CA THR A 236 -9.88 9.08 3.91
C THR A 236 -10.46 8.26 5.05
N PHE A 237 -11.79 8.20 5.18
CA PHE A 237 -12.43 7.42 6.24
C PHE A 237 -12.13 5.91 6.11
N ALA A 238 -12.15 5.33 4.90
CA ALA A 238 -11.76 3.94 4.71
C ALA A 238 -10.30 3.69 5.10
N SER A 239 -9.41 4.64 4.76
CA SER A 239 -7.97 4.56 5.06
C SER A 239 -7.66 4.69 6.56
N VAL A 240 -8.47 5.46 7.30
CA VAL A 240 -8.30 5.65 8.75
C VAL A 240 -9.03 4.57 9.55
N CYS A 241 -10.24 4.18 9.12
CA CYS A 241 -11.11 3.33 9.94
C CYS A 241 -10.98 1.83 9.64
N VAL A 242 -10.98 1.44 8.35
CA VAL A 242 -11.08 0.01 7.99
C VAL A 242 -9.72 -0.59 7.65
N ARG A 243 -8.92 0.11 6.88
CA ARG A 243 -7.65 -0.40 6.38
C ARG A 243 -6.64 -0.77 7.49
N PRO A 244 -6.47 0.02 8.58
CA PRO A 244 -5.53 -0.30 9.64
C PRO A 244 -5.90 -1.53 10.47
N LEU A 245 -7.13 -2.05 10.35
CA LEU A 245 -7.50 -3.34 10.96
C LEU A 245 -6.59 -4.48 10.46
N GLN A 246 -6.04 -4.37 9.24
CA GLN A 246 -5.07 -5.34 8.73
C GLN A 246 -3.75 -5.31 9.51
N ASP A 247 -3.35 -4.15 10.03
CA ASP A 247 -2.15 -4.00 10.85
C ASP A 247 -2.39 -4.50 12.30
N MET A 248 -3.67 -4.65 12.71
CA MET A 248 -4.07 -5.20 14.02
C MET A 248 -4.27 -6.72 13.99
N LEU A 249 -4.15 -7.39 12.83
CA LEU A 249 -4.36 -8.84 12.71
C LEU A 249 -3.50 -9.68 13.67
N PRO A 250 -2.23 -9.32 14.00
CA PRO A 250 -1.48 -10.04 15.02
C PRO A 250 -2.18 -10.08 16.38
N GLY A 251 -2.71 -8.94 16.82
CA GLY A 251 -3.47 -8.86 18.06
C GLY A 251 -4.80 -9.64 18.01
N PHE A 252 -5.51 -9.59 16.88
CA PHE A 252 -6.71 -10.44 16.72
C PHE A 252 -6.35 -11.92 16.76
N ALA A 253 -5.24 -12.33 16.12
CA ALA A 253 -4.81 -13.73 16.16
C ALA A 253 -4.51 -14.20 17.58
N GLY A 254 -3.74 -13.43 18.36
CA GLY A 254 -3.35 -13.79 19.72
C GLY A 254 -4.47 -13.63 20.74
N ASP A 255 -5.07 -12.43 20.81
CA ASP A 255 -6.02 -12.08 21.88
C ASP A 255 -7.45 -12.57 21.62
N VAL A 256 -7.98 -12.35 20.40
CA VAL A 256 -9.40 -12.62 20.10
C VAL A 256 -9.64 -14.08 19.71
N PHE A 257 -8.79 -14.62 18.83
CA PHE A 257 -8.94 -15.99 18.36
C PHE A 257 -8.12 -17.01 19.17
N GLN A 258 -7.38 -16.55 20.18
CA GLN A 258 -6.54 -17.39 21.07
C GLN A 258 -5.63 -18.34 20.27
N GLY A 259 -5.13 -17.83 19.13
CA GLY A 259 -4.27 -18.53 18.20
C GLY A 259 -2.87 -17.97 18.19
N GLY A 260 -2.11 -18.34 17.17
CA GLY A 260 -0.72 -17.94 17.01
C GLY A 260 -0.44 -17.37 15.62
N ALA A 261 0.82 -17.47 15.21
CA ALA A 261 1.28 -17.07 13.89
C ALA A 261 0.54 -17.77 12.74
N ARG A 262 0.04 -18.99 12.99
CA ARG A 262 -0.75 -19.76 12.01
C ARG A 262 -2.09 -19.08 11.71
N GLU A 263 -2.80 -18.62 12.71
CA GLU A 263 -4.09 -17.92 12.58
C GLU A 263 -3.89 -16.54 11.92
N LEU A 264 -2.84 -15.81 12.31
CA LEU A 264 -2.41 -14.59 11.61
C LEU A 264 -2.18 -14.85 10.12
N ALA A 265 -1.52 -15.94 9.84
CA ALA A 265 -1.25 -16.47 8.53
C ALA A 265 -2.51 -16.64 7.69
N TRP A 266 -3.49 -17.36 8.22
CA TRP A 266 -4.75 -17.58 7.54
C TRP A 266 -5.54 -16.31 7.32
N MET A 267 -5.59 -15.43 8.33
CA MET A 267 -6.26 -14.13 8.20
C MET A 267 -5.62 -13.24 7.14
N SER A 268 -4.29 -13.10 7.17
CA SER A 268 -3.56 -12.30 6.18
C SER A 268 -3.73 -12.85 4.76
N SER A 269 -3.66 -14.18 4.60
CA SER A 269 -3.91 -14.86 3.31
C SER A 269 -5.35 -14.64 2.83
N SER A 270 -6.33 -14.71 3.73
CA SER A 270 -7.75 -14.49 3.39
C SER A 270 -7.98 -13.07 2.89
N VAL A 271 -7.38 -12.05 3.53
CA VAL A 271 -7.40 -10.67 3.02
C VAL A 271 -6.80 -10.60 1.61
N GLY A 272 -5.67 -11.28 1.38
CA GLY A 272 -5.01 -11.34 0.08
C GLY A 272 -5.88 -11.99 -1.00
N VAL A 273 -6.48 -13.13 -0.71
CA VAL A 273 -7.40 -13.84 -1.63
C VAL A 273 -8.61 -12.96 -1.97
N GLY A 274 -9.23 -12.34 -0.96
CA GLY A 274 -10.34 -11.42 -1.18
C GLY A 274 -9.95 -10.25 -2.11
N ALA A 275 -8.81 -9.63 -1.84
CA ALA A 275 -8.32 -8.53 -2.66
C ALA A 275 -8.00 -8.96 -4.11
N MET A 276 -7.44 -10.16 -4.30
CA MET A 276 -7.20 -10.72 -5.63
C MET A 276 -8.51 -10.95 -6.39
N ILE A 277 -9.52 -11.52 -5.76
CA ILE A 277 -10.86 -11.68 -6.36
C ILE A 277 -11.45 -10.32 -6.74
N GLY A 278 -11.30 -9.31 -5.88
CA GLY A 278 -11.73 -7.93 -6.15
C GLY A 278 -11.02 -7.32 -7.36
N ALA A 279 -9.72 -7.54 -7.51
CA ALA A 279 -8.96 -7.09 -8.67
C ALA A 279 -9.43 -7.76 -9.96
N PHE A 280 -9.65 -9.09 -9.95
CA PHE A 280 -10.20 -9.81 -11.09
C PHE A 280 -11.61 -9.35 -11.45
N TYR A 281 -12.47 -9.09 -10.44
CA TYR A 281 -13.82 -8.57 -10.66
C TYR A 281 -13.78 -7.23 -11.40
N ILE A 282 -12.97 -6.28 -11.00
CA ILE A 282 -12.83 -4.98 -11.66
C ILE A 282 -12.27 -5.14 -13.08
N ALA A 283 -11.26 -6.00 -13.26
CA ALA A 283 -10.66 -6.27 -14.57
C ALA A 283 -11.64 -6.93 -15.54
N TRP A 284 -12.41 -7.92 -15.06
CA TRP A 284 -13.42 -8.63 -15.85
C TRP A 284 -14.58 -7.73 -16.26
N ARG A 285 -15.05 -6.91 -15.33
CA ARG A 285 -16.14 -6.00 -15.56
C ARG A 285 -15.82 -4.99 -16.67
N GLY A 286 -14.62 -4.44 -16.67
CA GLY A 286 -14.23 -3.39 -17.62
C GLY A 286 -15.15 -2.16 -17.55
N GLY A 287 -14.88 -1.14 -18.39
CA GLY A 287 -15.73 0.03 -18.55
C GLY A 287 -15.81 0.97 -17.34
N LEU A 288 -16.35 2.15 -17.59
CA LEU A 288 -16.36 3.27 -16.63
C LEU A 288 -17.74 3.47 -15.98
N ALA A 289 -18.81 3.05 -16.67
CA ALA A 289 -20.17 3.24 -16.22
C ALA A 289 -20.43 2.50 -14.89
N GLY A 290 -21.00 3.18 -13.91
CA GLY A 290 -21.32 2.59 -12.60
C GLY A 290 -20.14 2.40 -11.65
N LEU A 291 -18.95 2.92 -11.94
CA LEU A 291 -17.81 2.88 -11.01
C LEU A 291 -18.10 3.60 -9.69
N THR A 292 -18.88 4.69 -9.72
CA THR A 292 -19.32 5.39 -8.50
C THR A 292 -20.12 4.44 -7.60
N ARG A 293 -21.05 3.68 -8.17
CA ARG A 293 -21.84 2.69 -7.42
C ARG A 293 -20.97 1.59 -6.83
N ILE A 294 -20.00 1.11 -7.60
CA ILE A 294 -19.03 0.09 -7.13
C ILE A 294 -18.19 0.63 -5.98
N THR A 295 -17.72 1.88 -6.06
CA THR A 295 -17.00 2.53 -4.97
C THR A 295 -17.84 2.56 -3.69
N MET A 296 -19.13 2.92 -3.78
CA MET A 296 -20.03 2.93 -2.63
C MET A 296 -20.29 1.52 -2.07
N ILE A 297 -20.52 0.53 -2.94
CA ILE A 297 -20.68 -0.87 -2.53
C ILE A 297 -19.40 -1.39 -1.87
N GLY A 298 -18.24 -1.10 -2.43
CA GLY A 298 -16.94 -1.48 -1.86
C GLY A 298 -16.71 -0.83 -0.49
N TYR A 299 -17.09 0.43 -0.34
CA TYR A 299 -17.00 1.13 0.93
C TYR A 299 -17.93 0.50 1.99
N ALA A 300 -19.23 0.35 1.67
CA ALA A 300 -20.21 -0.28 2.56
C ALA A 300 -19.81 -1.71 2.92
N GLY A 301 -19.44 -2.50 1.92
CA GLY A 301 -19.04 -3.90 2.09
C GLY A 301 -17.80 -4.05 2.95
N SER A 302 -16.82 -3.14 2.84
CA SER A 302 -15.62 -3.17 3.68
C SER A 302 -15.93 -2.90 5.16
N GLY A 303 -16.81 -1.96 5.45
CA GLY A 303 -17.28 -1.69 6.81
C GLY A 303 -18.10 -2.83 7.40
N LEU A 304 -19.02 -3.42 6.61
CA LEU A 304 -19.81 -4.57 7.05
C LEU A 304 -18.95 -5.83 7.27
N ALA A 305 -17.98 -6.08 6.37
CA ALA A 305 -17.04 -7.19 6.53
C ALA A 305 -16.14 -6.99 7.77
N ALA A 306 -15.74 -5.75 8.07
CA ALA A 306 -15.01 -5.41 9.29
C ALA A 306 -15.86 -5.67 10.53
N LEU A 307 -17.13 -5.26 10.53
CA LEU A 307 -18.05 -5.57 11.63
C LEU A 307 -18.24 -7.09 11.84
N ALA A 308 -18.44 -7.85 10.76
CA ALA A 308 -18.55 -9.29 10.82
C ALA A 308 -17.27 -9.94 11.39
N PHE A 309 -16.10 -9.44 10.98
CA PHE A 309 -14.81 -9.89 11.49
C PHE A 309 -14.65 -9.66 13.00
N VAL A 310 -14.91 -8.45 13.48
CA VAL A 310 -14.71 -8.12 14.90
C VAL A 310 -15.81 -8.68 15.81
N ALA A 311 -16.98 -9.00 15.27
CA ALA A 311 -18.11 -9.55 16.04
C ALA A 311 -17.94 -11.04 16.38
N THR A 312 -17.14 -11.79 15.62
CA THR A 312 -17.00 -13.24 15.77
C THR A 312 -15.81 -13.65 16.63
N GLN A 313 -15.91 -14.82 17.26
CA GLN A 313 -14.79 -15.56 17.86
C GLN A 313 -14.50 -16.85 17.09
N ASN A 314 -15.31 -17.17 16.08
CA ASN A 314 -15.07 -18.31 15.23
C ASN A 314 -14.09 -17.92 14.11
N ILE A 315 -12.94 -18.59 14.07
CA ILE A 315 -11.88 -18.30 13.10
C ILE A 315 -12.38 -18.38 11.65
N TRP A 316 -13.24 -19.37 11.32
CA TRP A 316 -13.73 -19.54 9.95
C TRP A 316 -14.60 -18.38 9.47
N ILE A 317 -15.46 -17.87 10.35
CA ILE A 317 -16.24 -16.66 10.07
C ILE A 317 -15.30 -15.44 10.00
N GLY A 318 -14.30 -15.39 10.89
CA GLY A 318 -13.26 -14.38 10.87
C GLY A 318 -12.48 -14.34 9.53
N LEU A 319 -12.13 -15.52 8.98
CA LEU A 319 -11.47 -15.62 7.68
C LEU A 319 -12.35 -15.10 6.53
N LEU A 320 -13.66 -15.38 6.55
CA LEU A 320 -14.61 -14.82 5.60
C LEU A 320 -14.71 -13.30 5.73
N GLY A 321 -14.71 -12.78 6.97
CA GLY A 321 -14.65 -11.34 7.24
C GLY A 321 -13.38 -10.70 6.66
N CYS A 322 -12.21 -11.32 6.89
CA CYS A 322 -10.94 -10.90 6.34
C CYS A 322 -10.94 -10.90 4.79
N ALA A 323 -11.46 -11.96 4.17
CA ALA A 323 -11.61 -12.02 2.71
C ALA A 323 -12.55 -10.92 2.18
N GLY A 324 -13.65 -10.66 2.90
CA GLY A 324 -14.57 -9.57 2.60
C GLY A 324 -13.90 -8.20 2.69
N ILE A 325 -13.13 -7.94 3.76
CA ILE A 325 -12.34 -6.70 3.90
C ILE A 325 -11.41 -6.53 2.71
N GLY A 326 -10.64 -7.57 2.35
CA GLY A 326 -9.72 -7.54 1.21
C GLY A 326 -10.44 -7.25 -0.11
N PHE A 327 -11.51 -7.98 -0.40
CA PHE A 327 -12.32 -7.82 -1.61
C PHE A 327 -12.89 -6.39 -1.74
N PHE A 328 -13.63 -5.95 -0.73
CA PHE A 328 -14.35 -4.69 -0.78
C PHE A 328 -13.41 -3.46 -0.74
N LEU A 329 -12.35 -3.48 0.06
CA LEU A 329 -11.33 -2.42 0.04
C LEU A 329 -10.62 -2.34 -1.32
N ASN A 330 -10.36 -3.48 -1.97
CA ASN A 330 -9.71 -3.49 -3.27
C ASN A 330 -10.61 -2.89 -4.34
N ILE A 331 -11.87 -3.34 -4.46
CA ILE A 331 -12.80 -2.77 -5.47
C ILE A 331 -13.05 -1.29 -5.22
N MET A 332 -13.19 -0.86 -3.96
CA MET A 332 -13.34 0.54 -3.60
C MET A 332 -12.12 1.37 -4.05
N SER A 333 -10.91 0.96 -3.66
CA SER A 333 -9.69 1.73 -3.94
C SER A 333 -9.38 1.81 -5.43
N THR A 334 -9.56 0.70 -6.16
CA THR A 334 -9.32 0.64 -7.61
C THR A 334 -10.35 1.48 -8.38
N SER A 335 -11.64 1.39 -8.01
CA SER A 335 -12.69 2.22 -8.62
C SER A 335 -12.48 3.69 -8.31
N THR A 336 -12.12 4.05 -7.08
CA THR A 336 -11.80 5.42 -6.68
C THR A 336 -10.64 5.98 -7.50
N GLN A 337 -9.57 5.21 -7.67
CA GLN A 337 -8.41 5.61 -8.47
C GLN A 337 -8.81 5.86 -9.92
N ALA A 338 -9.60 4.97 -10.52
CA ALA A 338 -10.07 5.11 -11.88
C ALA A 338 -10.96 6.36 -12.05
N LEU A 339 -11.94 6.58 -11.16
CA LEU A 339 -12.78 7.77 -11.17
C LEU A 339 -11.96 9.06 -11.08
N MET A 340 -10.96 9.11 -10.19
CA MET A 340 -10.10 10.29 -10.05
C MET A 340 -9.24 10.56 -11.29
N GLN A 341 -8.73 9.51 -11.94
CA GLN A 341 -7.97 9.65 -13.19
C GLN A 341 -8.83 10.20 -14.33
N LEU A 342 -10.10 9.83 -14.39
CA LEU A 342 -11.02 10.23 -15.46
C LEU A 342 -11.60 11.62 -15.28
N ALA A 343 -11.93 11.99 -14.04
CA ALA A 343 -12.57 13.26 -13.72
C ALA A 343 -11.63 14.46 -13.73
N THR A 344 -10.33 14.20 -13.71
CA THR A 344 -9.35 15.27 -13.53
C THR A 344 -8.80 15.71 -14.88
N ASP A 345 -8.76 17.03 -15.10
CA ASP A 345 -8.10 17.63 -16.26
C ASP A 345 -6.65 17.17 -16.37
N ASP A 346 -6.14 16.98 -17.59
CA ASP A 346 -4.77 16.50 -17.82
C ASP A 346 -3.72 17.34 -17.07
N ALA A 347 -3.93 18.66 -16.99
CA ALA A 347 -3.07 19.59 -16.27
C ALA A 347 -3.05 19.37 -14.75
N MET A 348 -4.13 18.84 -14.17
CA MET A 348 -4.30 18.64 -12.72
C MET A 348 -4.21 17.16 -12.32
N ARG A 349 -4.24 16.22 -13.28
CA ARG A 349 -4.28 14.77 -13.02
C ARG A 349 -3.13 14.31 -12.11
N GLY A 350 -1.91 14.72 -12.40
CA GLY A 350 -0.76 14.37 -11.56
C GLY A 350 -0.89 14.87 -10.13
N ARG A 351 -1.45 16.07 -9.93
CA ARG A 351 -1.65 16.68 -8.62
C ARG A 351 -2.76 15.97 -7.81
N VAL A 352 -3.88 15.65 -8.44
CA VAL A 352 -4.99 14.92 -7.80
C VAL A 352 -4.56 13.49 -7.46
N MET A 353 -3.78 12.85 -8.33
CA MET A 353 -3.24 11.51 -8.06
C MET A 353 -2.20 11.50 -6.94
N SER A 354 -1.41 12.55 -6.77
CA SER A 354 -0.52 12.66 -5.60
C SER A 354 -1.31 12.80 -4.29
N LEU A 355 -2.41 13.55 -4.30
CA LEU A 355 -3.31 13.64 -3.14
C LEU A 355 -3.95 12.28 -2.80
N TYR A 356 -4.41 11.54 -3.83
CA TYR A 356 -4.87 10.16 -3.67
C TYR A 356 -3.81 9.29 -2.96
N LEU A 357 -2.56 9.34 -3.42
CA LEU A 357 -1.47 8.53 -2.86
C LEU A 357 -1.16 8.91 -1.41
N VAL A 358 -1.16 10.20 -1.07
CA VAL A 358 -0.97 10.68 0.31
C VAL A 358 -2.07 10.14 1.21
N ILE A 359 -3.33 10.23 0.82
CA ILE A 359 -4.45 9.71 1.60
C ILE A 359 -4.36 8.17 1.68
N TYR A 360 -4.21 7.51 0.55
CA TYR A 360 -4.22 6.04 0.48
C TYR A 360 -3.07 5.37 1.21
N ARG A 361 -1.85 5.95 1.18
CA ARG A 361 -0.66 5.38 1.83
C ARG A 361 -0.38 5.93 3.21
N GLY A 362 -0.73 7.18 3.45
CA GLY A 362 -0.33 7.87 4.67
C GLY A 362 -1.39 7.87 5.76
N MET A 363 -2.68 8.07 5.41
CA MET A 363 -3.73 8.11 6.42
C MET A 363 -3.88 6.81 7.23
N PRO A 364 -3.54 5.62 6.73
CA PRO A 364 -3.52 4.42 7.57
C PRO A 364 -2.60 4.51 8.79
N ALA A 365 -1.53 5.30 8.74
CA ALA A 365 -0.68 5.53 9.93
C ALA A 365 -1.46 6.17 11.09
N ALA A 366 -2.21 7.23 10.79
CA ALA A 366 -3.07 7.87 11.79
C ALA A 366 -4.17 6.92 12.29
N GLY A 367 -4.75 6.13 11.39
CA GLY A 367 -5.74 5.12 11.73
C GLY A 367 -5.18 4.00 12.61
N ALA A 368 -3.98 3.52 12.35
CA ALA A 368 -3.32 2.50 13.15
C ALA A 368 -3.05 2.98 14.59
N LEU A 369 -2.56 4.22 14.74
CA LEU A 369 -2.40 4.83 16.06
C LEU A 369 -3.74 4.97 16.79
N LEU A 370 -4.77 5.46 16.10
CA LEU A 370 -6.11 5.64 16.66
C LEU A 370 -6.68 4.30 17.13
N ILE A 371 -6.67 3.28 16.27
CA ILE A 371 -7.20 1.96 16.59
C ILE A 371 -6.37 1.31 17.70
N GLY A 372 -5.04 1.38 17.61
CA GLY A 372 -4.15 0.85 18.65
C GLY A 372 -4.43 1.47 20.03
N PHE A 373 -4.57 2.80 20.07
CA PHE A 373 -4.89 3.52 21.31
C PHE A 373 -6.28 3.15 21.85
N ILE A 374 -7.33 3.15 21.02
CA ILE A 374 -8.69 2.76 21.45
C ILE A 374 -8.68 1.29 21.91
N SER A 375 -7.93 0.43 21.21
CA SER A 375 -7.83 -0.98 21.57
C SER A 375 -7.16 -1.21 22.92
N SER A 376 -6.20 -0.39 23.31
CA SER A 376 -5.56 -0.49 24.63
C SER A 376 -6.50 -0.12 25.79
N LEU A 377 -7.55 0.68 25.51
CA LEU A 377 -8.55 1.09 26.51
C LEU A 377 -9.77 0.16 26.56
N PHE A 378 -10.24 -0.29 25.41
CA PHE A 378 -11.54 -0.99 25.29
C PHE A 378 -11.41 -2.38 24.66
N GLY A 379 -10.22 -2.81 24.27
CA GLY A 379 -9.96 -4.06 23.54
C GLY A 379 -10.17 -3.96 22.04
N LEU A 380 -9.53 -4.86 21.30
CA LEU A 380 -9.49 -4.89 19.83
C LEU A 380 -10.87 -4.96 19.16
N ARG A 381 -11.80 -5.77 19.75
CA ARG A 381 -13.15 -5.95 19.18
C ARG A 381 -13.96 -4.68 19.23
N ILE A 382 -13.97 -3.99 20.39
CA ILE A 382 -14.73 -2.74 20.55
C ILE A 382 -14.13 -1.64 19.69
N ALA A 383 -12.81 -1.49 19.68
CA ALA A 383 -12.14 -0.52 18.85
C ALA A 383 -12.44 -0.74 17.35
N GLY A 384 -12.31 -1.97 16.87
CA GLY A 384 -12.63 -2.33 15.50
C GLY A 384 -14.11 -2.11 15.13
N ALA A 385 -15.04 -2.43 16.04
CA ALA A 385 -16.47 -2.16 15.85
C ALA A 385 -16.75 -0.66 15.77
N LEU A 386 -16.19 0.15 16.67
CA LEU A 386 -16.36 1.59 16.68
C LEU A 386 -15.90 2.23 15.37
N VAL A 387 -14.69 1.92 14.89
CA VAL A 387 -14.19 2.52 13.65
C VAL A 387 -14.97 2.04 12.42
N ALA A 388 -15.42 0.79 12.39
CA ALA A 388 -16.26 0.28 11.32
C ALA A 388 -17.64 0.96 11.30
N LEU A 389 -18.26 1.16 12.48
CA LEU A 389 -19.54 1.87 12.62
C LEU A 389 -19.39 3.35 12.22
N ILE A 390 -18.33 4.03 12.65
CA ILE A 390 -18.03 5.42 12.24
C ILE A 390 -17.90 5.50 10.72
N SER A 391 -17.18 4.55 10.11
CA SER A 391 -17.04 4.46 8.66
C SER A 391 -18.40 4.31 7.98
N LEU A 392 -19.24 3.40 8.43
CA LEU A 392 -20.58 3.17 7.86
C LEU A 392 -21.52 4.35 8.09
N ALA A 393 -21.49 4.96 9.28
CA ALA A 393 -22.28 6.16 9.57
C ALA A 393 -21.88 7.33 8.63
N PHE A 394 -20.58 7.48 8.34
CA PHE A 394 -20.12 8.48 7.38
C PHE A 394 -20.65 8.20 5.97
N LEU A 395 -20.73 6.95 5.53
CA LEU A 395 -21.32 6.59 4.24
C LEU A 395 -22.75 7.11 4.09
N LEU A 396 -23.56 7.04 5.16
CA LEU A 396 -24.95 7.52 5.12
C LEU A 396 -25.03 9.01 4.76
N THR A 397 -24.02 9.81 5.09
CA THR A 397 -23.95 11.24 4.73
C THR A 397 -23.62 11.47 3.25
N ILE A 398 -23.00 10.48 2.59
CA ILE A 398 -22.57 10.56 1.20
C ILE A 398 -23.55 9.89 0.24
N LEU A 399 -24.28 8.86 0.68
CA LEU A 399 -25.26 8.13 -0.14
C LEU A 399 -26.27 9.03 -0.89
N PRO A 400 -26.86 10.08 -0.28
CA PRO A 400 -27.78 10.96 -0.98
C PRO A 400 -27.14 11.70 -2.16
N LYS A 401 -25.81 11.86 -2.14
CA LYS A 401 -25.05 12.57 -3.16
C LYS A 401 -24.57 11.64 -4.30
N GLN A 402 -24.86 10.33 -4.25
CA GLN A 402 -24.36 9.35 -5.19
C GLN A 402 -24.67 9.70 -6.64
N ALA A 403 -25.91 10.12 -6.94
CA ALA A 403 -26.32 10.51 -8.28
C ALA A 403 -25.55 11.72 -8.82
N ALA A 404 -25.34 12.74 -7.97
CA ALA A 404 -24.56 13.93 -8.33
C ALA A 404 -23.08 13.61 -8.55
N ILE A 405 -22.53 12.70 -7.74
CA ILE A 405 -21.16 12.19 -7.90
C ILE A 405 -21.03 11.45 -9.22
N ALA A 406 -21.95 10.51 -9.52
CA ALA A 406 -21.95 9.76 -10.77
C ALA A 406 -22.07 10.67 -12.00
N ALA A 407 -22.95 11.68 -11.95
CA ALA A 407 -23.09 12.64 -13.03
C ALA A 407 -21.79 13.43 -13.30
N SER A 408 -21.03 13.75 -12.26
CA SER A 408 -19.78 14.51 -12.41
C SER A 408 -18.62 13.71 -12.99
N PHE A 409 -18.66 12.36 -12.89
CA PHE A 409 -17.57 11.48 -13.33
C PHE A 409 -17.92 10.67 -14.56
N GLU A 410 -19.11 10.11 -14.61
CA GLU A 410 -19.51 9.14 -15.62
C GLU A 410 -20.18 9.82 -16.83
N ASN A 411 -20.78 10.99 -16.63
CA ASN A 411 -21.38 11.81 -17.67
C ASN A 411 -20.90 13.27 -17.56
N PRO A 412 -19.59 13.55 -17.74
CA PRO A 412 -19.15 14.93 -17.71
C PRO A 412 -19.86 15.70 -18.84
N PRO A 413 -20.35 16.92 -18.58
CA PRO A 413 -20.93 17.75 -19.61
C PRO A 413 -19.94 17.85 -20.77
N ARG A 414 -20.41 17.61 -22.03
CA ARG A 414 -19.59 17.78 -23.22
C ARG A 414 -19.04 19.21 -23.19
N ARG A 415 -17.75 19.33 -23.06
CA ARG A 415 -17.10 20.65 -23.11
C ARG A 415 -17.26 21.24 -24.50
N PRO A 416 -17.58 22.54 -24.61
CA PRO A 416 -17.69 23.23 -25.90
C PRO A 416 -16.40 23.24 -26.68
#